data_b85050372207d6abab6efb4d2bdeeca4
#
_entry.id   b85050372207d6abab6efb4d2bdeeca4
#
_cell.length_a   1.000
_cell.length_b   1.000
_cell.length_c   1.000
_cell.angle_alpha   90.00
_cell.angle_beta   90.00
_cell.angle_gamma   90.00
#
_symmetry.space_group_name_H-M   'P 1'
#
loop_
_entity.id
_entity.type
_entity.pdbx_description
1 polymer ?
#
loop_
_entity_poly.entity_id
_entity_poly.type
_entity_poly.pdbx_seq_one_letter_code
_entity_poly.pdbx_strand_id
1 'polypeptide(L)'
;MPSTIKLMVGLGNPGPEHSGTRHNAGFWFIDVLAAKFSLKFRPESKFQSEICRIDTQGYDCWLCKPMTFMNGSGHAVSAIANFYKIPIEEILVIHDEIDLEAGIVRLKQGGGHGGHNGLRDIIEQTGGSDFKRLRIGVSHPGSREYVTPHVLSRQDEDDHRMIMDAINRSMDVVPQILSGELEKAMAKLHKRQLQDTSNKLQENDKND
;
A
#
# COMPACT_ATOMS: atom_id res chain seq x y z
N MET A 1 21.35 12.43 -2.30
CA MET A 1 21.02 11.39 -1.30
C MET A 1 19.64 10.86 -1.64
N PRO A 2 19.34 9.56 -1.44
CA PRO A 2 17.98 9.07 -1.63
C PRO A 2 17.03 9.82 -0.69
N SER A 3 15.88 10.25 -1.21
CA SER A 3 14.91 10.98 -0.40
C SER A 3 14.20 10.01 0.55
N THR A 4 14.26 10.30 1.85
CA THR A 4 13.60 9.48 2.89
C THR A 4 12.08 9.58 2.75
N ILE A 5 11.34 8.54 3.13
CA ILE A 5 9.88 8.60 3.13
C ILE A 5 9.39 9.33 4.38
N LYS A 6 8.62 10.39 4.17
CA LYS A 6 8.02 11.22 5.22
C LYS A 6 6.51 11.01 5.40
N LEU A 7 5.86 10.43 4.40
CA LEU A 7 4.43 10.10 4.45
C LEU A 7 4.17 8.77 3.76
N MET A 8 3.57 7.84 4.49
CA MET A 8 3.01 6.60 3.95
C MET A 8 1.49 6.66 4.00
N VAL A 9 0.86 6.45 2.86
CA VAL A 9 -0.60 6.50 2.70
C VAL A 9 -1.10 5.12 2.29
N GLY A 10 -1.89 4.49 3.14
CA GLY A 10 -2.66 3.31 2.74
C GLY A 10 -3.98 3.73 2.12
N LEU A 11 -4.30 3.23 0.93
CA LEU A 11 -5.58 3.48 0.29
C LEU A 11 -6.62 2.44 0.69
N GLY A 12 -7.85 2.90 0.85
CA GLY A 12 -9.02 2.10 1.19
C GLY A 12 -10.28 2.96 1.29
N ASN A 13 -11.43 2.32 1.41
CA ASN A 13 -12.71 2.97 1.71
C ASN A 13 -13.03 2.81 3.20
N PRO A 14 -13.53 3.87 3.86
CA PRO A 14 -13.97 3.79 5.26
C PRO A 14 -15.26 2.98 5.40
N GLY A 15 -15.48 2.45 6.59
CA GLY A 15 -16.69 1.71 6.95
C GLY A 15 -16.47 0.20 7.03
N PRO A 16 -17.22 -0.47 7.92
CA PRO A 16 -17.09 -1.91 8.16
C PRO A 16 -17.46 -2.76 6.94
N GLU A 17 -18.35 -2.28 6.07
CA GLU A 17 -18.75 -2.94 4.82
C GLU A 17 -17.59 -3.06 3.82
N HIS A 18 -16.62 -2.12 3.85
CA HIS A 18 -15.47 -2.09 2.96
C HIS A 18 -14.23 -2.75 3.56
N SER A 19 -14.19 -2.96 4.87
CA SER A 19 -12.99 -3.38 5.61
C SER A 19 -12.35 -4.67 5.09
N GLY A 20 -13.15 -5.59 4.54
CA GLY A 20 -12.69 -6.86 3.97
C GLY A 20 -12.57 -6.87 2.44
N THR A 21 -12.71 -5.75 1.76
CA THR A 21 -12.64 -5.71 0.30
C THR A 21 -11.20 -5.57 -0.19
N ARG A 22 -10.90 -6.06 -1.40
CA ARG A 22 -9.57 -5.97 -2.03
C ARG A 22 -9.06 -4.53 -2.12
N HIS A 23 -9.97 -3.59 -2.30
CA HIS A 23 -9.65 -2.16 -2.39
C HIS A 23 -9.10 -1.57 -1.08
N ASN A 24 -9.20 -2.31 0.03
CA ASN A 24 -8.65 -1.92 1.33
C ASN A 24 -7.28 -2.54 1.63
N ALA A 25 -6.61 -3.16 0.67
CA ALA A 25 -5.29 -3.74 0.87
C ALA A 25 -4.24 -2.72 1.36
N GLY A 26 -4.37 -1.45 0.94
CA GLY A 26 -3.53 -0.36 1.47
C GLY A 26 -3.78 -0.09 2.96
N PHE A 27 -5.03 -0.11 3.42
CA PHE A 27 -5.36 0.03 4.84
C PHE A 27 -4.77 -1.13 5.65
N TRP A 28 -4.90 -2.37 5.16
CA TRP A 28 -4.34 -3.54 5.86
C TRP A 28 -2.83 -3.43 6.07
N PHE A 29 -2.11 -2.98 5.04
CA PHE A 29 -0.66 -2.76 5.14
C PHE A 29 -0.31 -1.74 6.22
N ILE A 30 -0.98 -0.59 6.21
CA ILE A 30 -0.72 0.50 7.15
C ILE A 30 -1.11 0.10 8.58
N ASP A 31 -2.18 -0.68 8.77
CA ASP A 31 -2.58 -1.19 10.08
C ASP A 31 -1.53 -2.18 10.64
N VAL A 32 -1.03 -3.11 9.82
CA VAL A 32 0.07 -4.02 10.21
C VAL A 32 1.33 -3.23 10.54
N LEU A 33 1.66 -2.21 9.75
CA LEU A 33 2.82 -1.36 9.99
C LEU A 33 2.70 -0.59 11.30
N ALA A 34 1.55 0.03 11.57
CA ALA A 34 1.30 0.73 12.82
C ALA A 34 1.39 -0.20 14.03
N ALA A 35 0.84 -1.41 13.93
CA ALA A 35 0.93 -2.43 14.98
C ALA A 35 2.39 -2.83 15.26
N LYS A 36 3.22 -3.00 14.22
CA LYS A 36 4.66 -3.30 14.35
C LYS A 36 5.42 -2.26 15.18
N PHE A 37 5.04 -0.99 15.06
CA PHE A 37 5.63 0.12 15.82
C PHE A 37 4.83 0.45 17.08
N SER A 38 3.84 -0.36 17.47
CA SER A 38 2.96 -0.13 18.64
C SER A 38 2.25 1.22 18.60
N LEU A 39 1.91 1.71 17.41
CA LEU A 39 1.23 2.98 17.18
C LEU A 39 -0.27 2.80 17.13
N LYS A 40 -1.00 3.87 17.51
CA LYS A 40 -2.46 3.95 17.39
C LYS A 40 -2.83 5.12 16.49
N PHE A 41 -3.70 4.86 15.54
CA PHE A 41 -4.30 5.90 14.72
C PHE A 41 -5.22 6.79 15.55
N ARG A 42 -5.25 8.07 15.19
CA ARG A 42 -6.18 9.06 15.72
C ARG A 42 -6.84 9.81 14.56
N PRO A 43 -8.13 10.13 14.66
CA PRO A 43 -8.80 10.94 13.65
C PRO A 43 -8.20 12.35 13.63
N GLU A 44 -8.01 12.88 12.43
CA GLU A 44 -7.55 14.24 12.18
C GLU A 44 -8.44 14.90 11.13
N SER A 45 -9.44 15.61 11.59
CA SER A 45 -10.53 16.17 10.76
C SER A 45 -10.02 17.12 9.69
N LYS A 46 -8.98 17.90 9.97
CA LYS A 46 -8.41 18.86 9.00
C LYS A 46 -7.82 18.16 7.76
N PHE A 47 -7.48 16.89 7.87
CA PHE A 47 -6.97 16.07 6.77
C PHE A 47 -7.98 15.04 6.29
N GLN A 48 -9.17 14.97 6.90
CA GLN A 48 -10.15 13.92 6.63
C GLN A 48 -9.51 12.52 6.67
N SER A 49 -8.68 12.25 7.68
CA SER A 49 -7.85 11.05 7.76
C SER A 49 -7.73 10.56 9.20
N GLU A 50 -7.38 9.29 9.34
CA GLU A 50 -6.74 8.77 10.55
C GLU A 50 -5.22 8.78 10.36
N ILE A 51 -4.50 9.30 11.34
CA ILE A 51 -3.04 9.43 11.27
C ILE A 51 -2.36 8.92 12.53
N CYS A 52 -1.13 8.43 12.37
CA CYS A 52 -0.15 8.26 13.43
C CYS A 52 1.26 8.55 12.90
N ARG A 53 2.27 8.57 13.75
CA ARG A 53 3.63 8.94 13.35
C ARG A 53 4.64 7.94 13.88
N ILE A 54 5.50 7.45 13.00
CA ILE A 54 6.73 6.78 13.38
C ILE A 54 7.75 7.86 13.72
N ASP A 55 8.13 7.96 15.00
CA ASP A 55 9.13 8.89 15.50
C ASP A 55 10.06 8.12 16.43
N THR A 56 10.84 7.22 15.87
CA THR A 56 11.74 6.34 16.62
C THR A 56 12.83 5.77 15.73
N GLN A 57 13.95 5.33 16.31
CA GLN A 57 15.06 4.67 15.62
C GLN A 57 15.65 5.49 14.45
N GLY A 58 15.54 6.82 14.52
CA GLY A 58 16.00 7.70 13.44
C GLY A 58 15.04 7.84 12.26
N TYR A 59 13.86 7.24 12.33
CA TYR A 59 12.78 7.43 11.37
C TYR A 59 11.83 8.52 11.83
N ASP A 60 11.35 9.30 10.88
CA ASP A 60 10.32 10.31 11.08
C ASP A 60 9.36 10.27 9.89
N CYS A 61 8.24 9.57 10.03
CA CYS A 61 7.30 9.32 8.95
C CYS A 61 5.85 9.32 9.46
N TRP A 62 4.98 10.06 8.79
CA TRP A 62 3.55 10.01 9.01
C TRP A 62 2.94 8.78 8.34
N LEU A 63 2.05 8.09 9.03
CA LEU A 63 1.17 7.06 8.49
C LEU A 63 -0.24 7.65 8.38
N CYS A 64 -0.88 7.46 7.25
CA CYS A 64 -2.17 8.05 6.92
C CYS A 64 -3.11 7.01 6.30
N LYS A 65 -4.34 6.98 6.81
CA LYS A 65 -5.51 6.35 6.17
C LYS A 65 -6.50 7.46 5.81
N PRO A 66 -6.68 7.82 4.53
CA PRO A 66 -7.75 8.72 4.11
C PRO A 66 -9.10 8.16 4.53
N MET A 67 -9.92 8.94 5.22
CA MET A 67 -11.27 8.55 5.65
C MET A 67 -12.34 9.14 4.72
N THR A 68 -11.94 9.44 3.48
CA THR A 68 -12.78 9.71 2.32
C THR A 68 -13.05 8.42 1.56
N PHE A 69 -14.04 8.41 0.65
CA PHE A 69 -14.09 7.34 -0.34
C PHE A 69 -12.86 7.39 -1.25
N MET A 70 -12.56 6.26 -1.91
CA MET A 70 -11.34 6.08 -2.72
C MET A 70 -11.07 7.25 -3.69
N ASN A 71 -12.09 7.73 -4.38
CA ASN A 71 -12.01 8.84 -5.34
C ASN A 71 -11.82 10.24 -4.71
N GLY A 72 -11.71 10.34 -3.40
CA GLY A 72 -11.41 11.56 -2.65
C GLY A 72 -10.09 11.47 -1.85
N SER A 73 -9.29 10.40 -2.05
CA SER A 73 -8.05 10.17 -1.29
C SER A 73 -7.00 11.27 -1.52
N GLY A 74 -7.00 11.88 -2.69
CA GLY A 74 -6.04 12.94 -3.05
C GLY A 74 -6.20 14.21 -2.21
N HIS A 75 -7.42 14.56 -1.81
CA HIS A 75 -7.64 15.70 -0.92
C HIS A 75 -6.93 15.51 0.43
N ALA A 76 -7.05 14.33 1.03
CA ALA A 76 -6.39 13.99 2.28
C ALA A 76 -4.86 14.02 2.14
N VAL A 77 -4.32 13.40 1.10
CA VAL A 77 -2.88 13.35 0.83
C VAL A 77 -2.31 14.74 0.59
N SER A 78 -2.95 15.55 -0.26
CA SER A 78 -2.55 16.93 -0.54
C SER A 78 -2.60 17.80 0.72
N ALA A 79 -3.64 17.67 1.54
CA ALA A 79 -3.76 18.44 2.77
C ALA A 79 -2.61 18.16 3.76
N ILE A 80 -2.25 16.87 3.97
CA ILE A 80 -1.13 16.48 4.83
C ILE A 80 0.19 16.95 4.24
N ALA A 81 0.44 16.67 2.95
CA ALA A 81 1.69 17.01 2.27
C ALA A 81 1.96 18.53 2.33
N ASN A 82 0.94 19.35 2.04
CA ASN A 82 1.05 20.81 2.09
C ASN A 82 1.28 21.33 3.53
N PHE A 83 0.57 20.77 4.50
CA PHE A 83 0.68 21.22 5.90
C PHE A 83 2.07 20.94 6.48
N TYR A 84 2.62 19.74 6.25
CA TYR A 84 3.94 19.34 6.75
C TYR A 84 5.07 19.64 5.74
N LYS A 85 4.75 20.26 4.59
CA LYS A 85 5.70 20.62 3.52
C LYS A 85 6.49 19.39 3.03
N ILE A 86 5.78 18.27 2.83
CA ILE A 86 6.36 17.00 2.35
C ILE A 86 6.38 17.02 0.83
N PRO A 87 7.56 16.93 0.20
CA PRO A 87 7.66 16.81 -1.25
C PRO A 87 7.01 15.51 -1.76
N ILE A 88 6.50 15.54 -2.99
CA ILE A 88 5.80 14.40 -3.58
C ILE A 88 6.70 13.13 -3.66
N GLU A 89 8.00 13.31 -3.84
CA GLU A 89 8.99 12.25 -3.91
C GLU A 89 9.26 11.57 -2.55
N GLU A 90 8.79 12.18 -1.45
CA GLU A 90 8.90 11.64 -0.09
C GLU A 90 7.59 10.96 0.37
N ILE A 91 6.62 10.83 -0.54
CA ILE A 91 5.36 10.13 -0.31
C ILE A 91 5.43 8.71 -0.86
N LEU A 92 5.00 7.73 -0.07
CA LEU A 92 4.73 6.37 -0.50
C LEU A 92 3.23 6.08 -0.41
N VAL A 93 2.61 5.75 -1.52
CA VAL A 93 1.22 5.31 -1.60
C VAL A 93 1.16 3.79 -1.67
N ILE A 94 0.40 3.17 -0.78
CA ILE A 94 0.17 1.73 -0.71
C ILE A 94 -1.25 1.45 -1.21
N HIS A 95 -1.38 0.59 -2.22
CA HIS A 95 -2.67 0.32 -2.87
C HIS A 95 -2.77 -1.10 -3.43
N ASP A 96 -3.99 -1.54 -3.69
CA ASP A 96 -4.27 -2.75 -4.44
C ASP A 96 -3.88 -2.61 -5.92
N GLU A 97 -3.43 -3.71 -6.51
CA GLU A 97 -2.99 -3.77 -7.91
C GLU A 97 -3.52 -5.02 -8.60
N ILE A 98 -4.39 -4.81 -9.59
CA ILE A 98 -5.01 -5.91 -10.33
C ILE A 98 -4.06 -6.58 -11.34
N ASP A 99 -3.01 -5.88 -11.77
CA ASP A 99 -2.02 -6.42 -12.71
C ASP A 99 -0.96 -7.32 -12.02
N LEU A 100 -1.11 -7.56 -10.72
CA LEU A 100 -0.30 -8.46 -9.93
C LEU A 100 -1.17 -9.55 -9.30
N GLU A 101 -0.68 -10.79 -9.38
CA GLU A 101 -1.31 -11.92 -8.68
C GLU A 101 -1.38 -11.71 -7.17
N ALA A 102 -2.43 -12.27 -6.53
CA ALA A 102 -2.60 -12.21 -5.09
C ALA A 102 -1.33 -12.71 -4.35
N GLY A 103 -0.90 -11.95 -3.35
CA GLY A 103 0.31 -12.26 -2.61
C GLY A 103 1.63 -11.78 -3.24
N ILE A 104 1.58 -11.09 -4.37
CA ILE A 104 2.73 -10.42 -4.97
C ILE A 104 2.77 -8.95 -4.52
N VAL A 105 3.92 -8.49 -4.06
CA VAL A 105 4.14 -7.08 -3.69
C VAL A 105 5.28 -6.50 -4.53
N ARG A 106 5.08 -5.29 -5.06
CA ARG A 106 6.07 -4.58 -5.87
C ARG A 106 6.17 -3.12 -5.45
N LEU A 107 7.40 -2.62 -5.40
CA LEU A 107 7.68 -1.19 -5.30
C LEU A 107 7.86 -0.59 -6.69
N LYS A 108 7.42 0.64 -6.87
CA LYS A 108 7.57 1.42 -8.11
C LYS A 108 7.66 2.90 -7.76
N GLN A 109 8.38 3.66 -8.57
CA GLN A 109 8.36 5.12 -8.53
C GLN A 109 7.61 5.67 -9.73
N GLY A 110 6.73 6.63 -9.51
CA GLY A 110 6.00 7.34 -10.55
C GLY A 110 5.01 6.48 -11.36
N GLY A 111 4.59 7.03 -12.50
CA GLY A 111 3.71 6.38 -13.48
C GLY A 111 2.24 6.79 -13.39
N GLY A 112 1.44 6.40 -14.39
CA GLY A 112 0.02 6.68 -14.47
C GLY A 112 -0.81 5.95 -13.41
N HIS A 113 -2.09 6.27 -13.32
CA HIS A 113 -2.99 5.71 -12.30
C HIS A 113 -3.53 4.30 -12.60
N GLY A 114 -3.32 3.77 -13.82
CA GLY A 114 -3.77 2.42 -14.19
C GLY A 114 -5.26 2.13 -14.03
N GLY A 115 -6.10 3.17 -14.02
CA GLY A 115 -7.54 3.05 -13.74
C GLY A 115 -7.91 3.08 -12.24
N HIS A 116 -6.94 3.06 -11.33
CA HIS A 116 -7.18 3.12 -9.88
C HIS A 116 -7.64 4.53 -9.47
N ASN A 117 -8.87 4.65 -8.96
CA ASN A 117 -9.50 5.93 -8.66
C ASN A 117 -8.75 6.73 -7.59
N GLY A 118 -8.22 6.08 -6.56
CA GLY A 118 -7.44 6.77 -5.52
C GLY A 118 -6.13 7.35 -6.06
N LEU A 119 -5.42 6.60 -6.92
CA LEU A 119 -4.21 7.12 -7.56
C LEU A 119 -4.52 8.28 -8.50
N ARG A 120 -5.63 8.21 -9.25
CA ARG A 120 -6.07 9.29 -10.13
C ARG A 120 -6.27 10.57 -9.34
N ASP A 121 -7.05 10.50 -8.25
CA ASP A 121 -7.34 11.67 -7.41
C ASP A 121 -6.06 12.23 -6.74
N ILE A 122 -5.14 11.36 -6.27
CA ILE A 122 -3.85 11.82 -5.74
C ILE A 122 -3.07 12.61 -6.80
N ILE A 123 -2.95 12.08 -8.03
CA ILE A 123 -2.24 12.75 -9.13
C ILE A 123 -2.86 14.11 -9.42
N GLU A 124 -4.19 14.21 -9.48
CA GLU A 124 -4.92 15.44 -9.71
C GLU A 124 -4.71 16.47 -8.60
N GLN A 125 -4.83 16.06 -7.33
CA GLN A 125 -4.77 16.97 -6.18
C GLN A 125 -3.34 17.37 -5.79
N THR A 126 -2.33 16.53 -6.08
CA THR A 126 -0.92 16.86 -5.80
C THR A 126 -0.19 17.48 -6.99
N GLY A 127 -0.80 17.46 -8.17
CA GLY A 127 -0.23 18.01 -9.40
C GLY A 127 0.90 17.19 -10.01
N GLY A 128 1.09 15.93 -9.56
CA GLY A 128 2.17 15.08 -10.08
C GLY A 128 1.99 13.60 -9.76
N SER A 129 2.82 12.77 -10.40
CA SER A 129 2.78 11.32 -10.27
C SER A 129 4.08 10.71 -9.73
N ASP A 130 5.04 11.54 -9.30
CA ASP A 130 6.40 11.09 -8.94
C ASP A 130 6.50 10.49 -7.52
N PHE A 131 5.38 10.32 -6.84
CA PHE A 131 5.35 9.58 -5.58
C PHE A 131 5.69 8.11 -5.76
N LYS A 132 6.22 7.51 -4.72
CA LYS A 132 6.54 6.09 -4.67
C LYS A 132 5.27 5.28 -4.40
N ARG A 133 5.24 4.04 -4.88
CA ARG A 133 4.09 3.14 -4.75
C ARG A 133 4.53 1.78 -4.24
N LEU A 134 3.78 1.25 -3.27
CA LEU A 134 3.82 -0.15 -2.91
C LEU A 134 2.52 -0.77 -3.40
N ARG A 135 2.66 -1.65 -4.39
CA ARG A 135 1.57 -2.29 -5.13
C ARG A 135 1.33 -3.67 -4.54
N ILE A 136 0.14 -3.91 -4.01
CA ILE A 136 -0.26 -5.19 -3.42
C ILE A 136 -1.15 -5.90 -4.42
N GLY A 137 -0.70 -7.03 -4.95
CA GLY A 137 -1.44 -7.84 -5.93
C GLY A 137 -2.73 -8.40 -5.34
N VAL A 138 -3.80 -8.26 -6.11
CA VAL A 138 -5.13 -8.77 -5.78
C VAL A 138 -5.75 -9.56 -6.93
N SER A 139 -4.97 -9.91 -7.93
CA SER A 139 -5.33 -10.60 -9.18
C SER A 139 -6.32 -9.84 -10.05
N HIS A 140 -6.36 -10.18 -11.33
CA HIS A 140 -7.24 -9.55 -12.32
C HIS A 140 -8.49 -10.41 -12.56
N PRO A 141 -9.70 -9.81 -12.63
CA PRO A 141 -10.95 -10.55 -12.80
C PRO A 141 -11.19 -11.09 -14.22
N GLY A 142 -10.22 -10.96 -15.12
CA GLY A 142 -10.31 -11.43 -16.51
C GLY A 142 -10.75 -10.35 -17.50
N SER A 143 -11.72 -9.48 -17.16
CA SER A 143 -12.12 -8.40 -18.06
C SER A 143 -12.38 -7.08 -17.32
N ARG A 144 -12.32 -5.97 -18.06
CA ARG A 144 -12.45 -4.61 -17.51
C ARG A 144 -13.78 -4.36 -16.81
N GLU A 145 -14.86 -4.94 -17.30
CA GLU A 145 -16.21 -4.76 -16.74
C GLU A 145 -16.35 -5.33 -15.31
N TYR A 146 -15.53 -6.34 -14.96
CA TYR A 146 -15.52 -6.96 -13.65
C TYR A 146 -14.53 -6.33 -12.66
N VAL A 147 -13.72 -5.34 -13.07
CA VAL A 147 -12.72 -4.72 -12.19
C VAL A 147 -13.37 -4.06 -10.97
N THR A 148 -14.38 -3.22 -11.17
CA THR A 148 -15.05 -2.54 -10.05
C THR A 148 -15.71 -3.52 -9.07
N PRO A 149 -16.55 -4.47 -9.50
CA PRO A 149 -17.10 -5.46 -8.56
C PRO A 149 -16.01 -6.32 -7.91
N HIS A 150 -14.90 -6.64 -8.60
CA HIS A 150 -13.79 -7.43 -8.04
C HIS A 150 -13.10 -6.70 -6.87
N VAL A 151 -12.67 -5.45 -7.07
CA VAL A 151 -11.95 -4.71 -6.03
C VAL A 151 -12.85 -4.34 -4.85
N LEU A 152 -14.16 -4.19 -5.07
CA LEU A 152 -15.16 -3.91 -4.03
C LEU A 152 -15.73 -5.17 -3.37
N SER A 153 -15.34 -6.37 -3.81
CA SER A 153 -15.74 -7.63 -3.19
C SER A 153 -14.70 -8.11 -2.18
N ARG A 154 -15.14 -8.95 -1.26
CA ARG A 154 -14.23 -9.73 -0.42
C ARG A 154 -13.54 -10.79 -1.27
N GLN A 155 -12.29 -11.05 -0.99
CA GLN A 155 -11.55 -12.18 -1.52
C GLN A 155 -11.99 -13.46 -0.80
N ASP A 156 -11.68 -14.62 -1.43
CA ASP A 156 -11.74 -15.90 -0.74
C ASP A 156 -10.64 -16.00 0.35
N GLU A 157 -10.71 -17.03 1.17
CA GLU A 157 -9.81 -17.21 2.30
C GLU A 157 -8.36 -17.43 1.87
N ASP A 158 -8.14 -18.11 0.73
CA ASP A 158 -6.81 -18.39 0.22
C ASP A 158 -6.13 -17.13 -0.31
N ASP A 159 -6.83 -16.34 -1.13
CA ASP A 159 -6.35 -15.04 -1.60
C ASP A 159 -6.06 -14.10 -0.42
N HIS A 160 -6.98 -14.05 0.55
CA HIS A 160 -6.77 -13.20 1.74
C HIS A 160 -5.51 -13.61 2.50
N ARG A 161 -5.33 -14.91 2.73
CA ARG A 161 -4.13 -15.43 3.40
C ARG A 161 -2.87 -15.07 2.64
N MET A 162 -2.84 -15.28 1.30
CA MET A 162 -1.68 -14.94 0.47
C MET A 162 -1.34 -13.46 0.53
N ILE A 163 -2.35 -12.58 0.47
CA ILE A 163 -2.15 -11.12 0.55
C ILE A 163 -1.62 -10.74 1.93
N MET A 164 -2.19 -11.24 3.01
CA MET A 164 -1.75 -10.91 4.38
C MET A 164 -0.35 -11.44 4.66
N ASP A 165 0.00 -12.62 4.18
CA ASP A 165 1.36 -13.17 4.27
C ASP A 165 2.37 -12.29 3.52
N ALA A 166 2.01 -11.80 2.33
CA ALA A 166 2.85 -10.89 1.57
C ALA A 166 3.03 -9.53 2.26
N ILE A 167 1.96 -8.99 2.85
CA ILE A 167 2.02 -7.78 3.68
C ILE A 167 2.97 -7.99 4.86
N ASN A 168 2.82 -9.07 5.62
CA ASN A 168 3.66 -9.38 6.77
C ASN A 168 5.15 -9.52 6.37
N ARG A 169 5.44 -10.24 5.28
CA ARG A 169 6.80 -10.35 4.75
C ARG A 169 7.39 -9.01 4.32
N SER A 170 6.55 -8.11 3.79
CA SER A 170 6.98 -6.78 3.37
C SER A 170 7.43 -5.90 4.54
N MET A 171 7.04 -6.22 5.78
CA MET A 171 7.49 -5.50 6.97
C MET A 171 9.02 -5.55 7.17
N ASP A 172 9.70 -6.56 6.62
CA ASP A 172 11.15 -6.69 6.73
C ASP A 172 11.94 -5.74 5.80
N VAL A 173 11.27 -5.12 4.84
CA VAL A 173 11.87 -4.11 3.96
C VAL A 173 11.46 -2.67 4.34
N VAL A 174 10.61 -2.51 5.33
CA VAL A 174 10.19 -1.18 5.82
C VAL A 174 11.37 -0.29 6.21
N PRO A 175 12.41 -0.77 6.91
CA PRO A 175 13.59 0.07 7.19
C PRO A 175 14.24 0.66 5.93
N GLN A 176 14.42 -0.15 4.88
CA GLN A 176 14.96 0.31 3.61
C GLN A 176 14.02 1.31 2.91
N ILE A 177 12.71 1.06 2.98
CA ILE A 177 11.70 1.98 2.43
C ILE A 177 11.78 3.34 3.14
N LEU A 178 11.75 3.35 4.47
CA LEU A 178 11.83 4.58 5.28
C LEU A 178 13.10 5.37 5.01
N SER A 179 14.23 4.68 4.82
CA SER A 179 15.52 5.30 4.46
C SER A 179 15.62 5.75 3.00
N GLY A 180 14.60 5.49 2.17
CA GLY A 180 14.63 5.80 0.74
C GLY A 180 15.47 4.85 -0.12
N GLU A 181 15.97 3.74 0.45
CA GLU A 181 16.78 2.74 -0.24
C GLU A 181 15.88 1.76 -1.04
N LEU A 182 15.08 2.31 -1.97
CA LEU A 182 14.04 1.55 -2.68
C LEU A 182 14.58 0.39 -3.50
N GLU A 183 15.72 0.55 -4.15
CA GLU A 183 16.33 -0.52 -4.94
C GLU A 183 16.71 -1.73 -4.08
N LYS A 184 17.24 -1.48 -2.87
CA LYS A 184 17.53 -2.54 -1.91
C LYS A 184 16.25 -3.23 -1.42
N ALA A 185 15.21 -2.44 -1.13
CA ALA A 185 13.90 -2.97 -0.74
C ALA A 185 13.29 -3.83 -1.86
N MET A 186 13.34 -3.35 -3.12
CA MET A 186 12.86 -4.08 -4.30
C MET A 186 13.60 -5.40 -4.49
N ALA A 187 14.94 -5.39 -4.44
CA ALA A 187 15.74 -6.60 -4.59
C ALA A 187 15.42 -7.65 -3.50
N LYS A 188 15.23 -7.20 -2.25
CA LYS A 188 14.88 -8.08 -1.13
C LYS A 188 13.48 -8.67 -1.28
N LEU A 189 12.49 -7.86 -1.69
CA LEU A 189 11.13 -8.34 -1.98
C LEU A 189 11.10 -9.38 -3.11
N HIS A 190 11.82 -9.13 -4.21
CA HIS A 190 11.90 -10.05 -5.36
C HIS A 190 12.53 -11.40 -4.99
N LYS A 191 13.67 -11.37 -4.29
CA LYS A 191 14.37 -12.60 -3.90
C LYS A 191 13.49 -13.50 -3.04
N ARG A 192 12.74 -12.95 -2.10
CA ARG A 192 11.83 -13.70 -1.23
C ARG A 192 10.67 -14.32 -2.00
N GLN A 193 10.05 -13.58 -2.90
CA GLN A 193 8.94 -14.11 -3.70
C GLN A 193 9.34 -15.29 -4.57
N LEU A 194 10.56 -15.27 -5.14
CA LEU A 194 11.11 -16.40 -5.90
C LEU A 194 11.34 -17.63 -5.00
N GLN A 195 11.80 -17.43 -3.77
CA GLN A 195 12.00 -18.52 -2.81
C GLN A 195 10.67 -19.15 -2.39
N ASP A 196 9.63 -18.33 -2.11
CA ASP A 196 8.31 -18.81 -1.73
C ASP A 196 7.65 -19.61 -2.85
N THR A 197 7.79 -19.16 -4.10
CA THR A 197 7.29 -19.90 -5.28
C THR A 197 7.99 -21.25 -5.44
N SER A 198 9.31 -21.27 -5.26
CA SER A 198 10.10 -22.51 -5.36
C SER A 198 9.74 -23.53 -4.27
N ASN A 199 9.51 -23.05 -3.04
CA ASN A 199 9.13 -23.91 -1.92
C ASN A 199 7.73 -24.52 -2.12
N LYS A 200 6.76 -23.73 -2.61
CA LYS A 200 5.40 -24.22 -2.92
C LYS A 200 5.40 -25.30 -4.02
N LEU A 201 6.25 -25.15 -5.04
CA LEU A 201 6.39 -26.17 -6.11
C LEU A 201 6.96 -27.48 -5.55
N GLN A 202 7.95 -27.41 -4.64
CA GLN A 202 8.55 -28.59 -4.02
C GLN A 202 7.62 -29.31 -3.02
N GLU A 203 6.68 -28.60 -2.40
CA GLU A 203 5.67 -29.19 -1.51
C GLU A 203 4.58 -29.91 -2.30
N ASN A 204 4.16 -29.36 -3.45
CA ASN A 204 3.19 -30.02 -4.32
C ASN A 204 3.74 -31.30 -4.96
N ASP A 205 5.01 -31.31 -5.38
CA ASP A 205 5.68 -32.50 -5.95
C ASP A 205 5.90 -33.63 -4.94
N LYS A 206 5.75 -33.40 -3.65
CA LYS A 206 5.87 -34.42 -2.59
C LYS A 206 4.54 -35.02 -2.18
N ASN A 207 3.42 -34.45 -2.61
CA ASN A 207 2.08 -34.91 -2.26
C ASN A 207 1.36 -35.62 -3.43
N ASP A 208 2.01 -35.74 -4.58
CA ASP A 208 1.63 -36.59 -5.71
C ASP A 208 2.50 -37.90 -5.70
#